data_819eca24c38aec1c8a480ba6082202cf
#
_entry.id   819eca24c38aec1c8a480ba6082202cf
#
_cell.length_a   1.000
_cell.length_b   1.000
_cell.length_c   1.000
_cell.angle_alpha   90.00
_cell.angle_beta   90.00
_cell.angle_gamma   90.00
#
_symmetry.space_group_name_H-M   'P 1'
#
loop_
_entity.id
_entity.type
_entity.pdbx_description
1 polymer ?
#
loop_
_entity_poly.entity_id
_entity_poly.type
_entity_poly.pdbx_seq_one_letter_code
_entity_poly.pdbx_strand_id
1 'polypeptide(L)'
;NLIYPVPNPEFPFLGVHFTRMTDGNIECGPNAVFTFKREGYRKTDFSLKDTLDALIFSGTWRLFINHWKFGLNEYRRAFSKRLFLKELRKMIPSLKITDIKAGRSGVRAMALSHEGVVIDDFKIMKNKKNIHVLNAPSPAATACLSIADEIVKYTSESFDLKYLYMINEECDKSSLFSLFNSFSATRKALLLALSSKLELLI
;
A
#
# COMPACT_ATOMS: atom_id res chain seq x y z
N ASN A 1 -13.31 13.66 -7.88
CA ASN A 1 -14.37 12.65 -7.93
C ASN A 1 -13.79 11.37 -8.52
N LEU A 2 -14.20 10.24 -7.97
CA LEU A 2 -13.75 8.90 -8.32
C LEU A 2 -14.93 8.14 -8.93
N ILE A 3 -14.68 7.33 -9.96
CA ILE A 3 -15.67 6.44 -10.56
C ILE A 3 -15.08 5.02 -10.53
N TYR A 4 -15.70 4.15 -9.75
CA TYR A 4 -15.28 2.76 -9.57
C TYR A 4 -16.33 1.79 -10.10
N PRO A 5 -15.92 0.64 -10.64
CA PRO A 5 -16.83 -0.50 -10.78
C PRO A 5 -17.18 -1.08 -9.41
N VAL A 6 -18.24 -1.86 -9.33
CA VAL A 6 -18.53 -2.63 -8.11
C VAL A 6 -17.37 -3.60 -7.86
N PRO A 7 -16.74 -3.56 -6.68
CA PRO A 7 -15.63 -4.47 -6.38
C PRO A 7 -16.09 -5.93 -6.41
N ASN A 8 -15.25 -6.78 -7.00
CA ASN A 8 -15.45 -8.23 -6.87
C ASN A 8 -14.81 -8.70 -5.54
N PRO A 9 -15.58 -9.28 -4.60
CA PRO A 9 -15.05 -9.69 -3.31
C PRO A 9 -14.00 -10.81 -3.39
N GLU A 10 -13.94 -11.55 -4.49
CA GLU A 10 -12.93 -12.58 -4.71
C GLU A 10 -11.53 -12.02 -5.08
N PHE A 11 -11.43 -10.75 -5.42
CA PHE A 11 -10.18 -10.15 -5.85
C PHE A 11 -9.85 -8.89 -5.05
N PRO A 12 -8.65 -8.78 -4.49
CA PRO A 12 -8.21 -7.62 -3.72
C PRO A 12 -7.92 -6.38 -4.57
N PHE A 13 -8.31 -6.38 -5.85
CA PHE A 13 -8.02 -5.31 -6.80
C PHE A 13 -9.30 -4.61 -7.21
N LEU A 14 -9.26 -3.29 -7.08
CA LEU A 14 -10.31 -2.38 -7.54
C LEU A 14 -10.35 -2.35 -9.07
N GLY A 15 -10.63 -3.17 -9.87
CA GLY A 15 -10.76 -3.06 -11.32
C GLY A 15 -10.37 -1.70 -11.95
N VAL A 16 -10.57 -1.54 -13.20
CA VAL A 16 -10.27 -0.27 -13.89
C VAL A 16 -11.23 0.82 -13.39
N HIS A 17 -10.69 1.96 -13.00
CA HIS A 17 -11.45 3.09 -12.44
C HIS A 17 -10.92 4.43 -12.95
N PHE A 18 -11.68 5.50 -12.72
CA PHE A 18 -11.28 6.87 -13.03
C PHE A 18 -11.00 7.65 -11.76
N THR A 19 -9.90 8.39 -11.76
CA THR A 19 -9.49 9.28 -10.67
C THR A 19 -9.25 10.68 -11.22
N ARG A 20 -9.91 11.67 -10.65
CA ARG A 20 -9.58 13.06 -10.93
C ARG A 20 -8.40 13.47 -10.07
N MET A 21 -7.33 13.87 -10.70
CA MET A 21 -6.10 14.31 -10.06
C MET A 21 -6.19 15.76 -9.58
N THR A 22 -5.26 16.15 -8.72
CA THR A 22 -5.19 17.51 -8.15
C THR A 22 -4.89 18.59 -9.19
N ASP A 23 -4.22 18.23 -10.28
CA ASP A 23 -3.94 19.10 -11.43
C ASP A 23 -5.14 19.23 -12.41
N GLY A 24 -6.27 18.59 -12.09
CA GLY A 24 -7.48 18.60 -12.90
C GLY A 24 -7.52 17.52 -14.01
N ASN A 25 -6.42 16.83 -14.26
CA ASN A 25 -6.38 15.70 -15.18
C ASN A 25 -7.19 14.51 -14.67
N ILE A 26 -7.59 13.62 -15.57
CA ILE A 26 -8.28 12.37 -15.24
C ILE A 26 -7.34 11.21 -15.57
N GLU A 27 -6.99 10.43 -14.56
CA GLU A 27 -6.31 9.17 -14.76
C GLU A 27 -7.30 8.03 -14.78
N CYS A 28 -7.05 7.03 -15.60
CA CYS A 28 -7.82 5.79 -15.64
C CYS A 28 -6.87 4.59 -15.51
N GLY A 29 -7.19 3.69 -14.62
CA GLY A 29 -6.38 2.52 -14.30
C GLY A 29 -6.67 2.01 -12.91
N PRO A 30 -5.74 1.25 -12.32
CA PRO A 30 -4.66 0.51 -12.97
C PRO A 30 -5.08 -0.88 -13.46
N ASN A 31 -4.28 -1.45 -14.37
CA ASN A 31 -4.22 -2.91 -14.53
C ASN A 31 -3.19 -3.45 -13.53
N ALA A 32 -3.58 -4.43 -12.74
CA ALA A 32 -2.67 -5.07 -11.80
C ALA A 32 -1.94 -6.22 -12.51
N VAL A 33 -0.70 -5.99 -12.88
CA VAL A 33 0.18 -7.01 -13.49
C VAL A 33 1.39 -7.23 -12.60
N PHE A 34 1.88 -8.47 -12.59
CA PHE A 34 3.13 -8.78 -11.91
C PHE A 34 4.29 -7.98 -12.50
N THR A 35 5.12 -7.40 -11.65
CA THR A 35 6.29 -6.64 -12.07
C THR A 35 7.57 -7.43 -11.81
N PHE A 36 8.57 -7.22 -12.66
CA PHE A 36 9.88 -7.89 -12.57
C PHE A 36 10.92 -7.03 -11.85
N LYS A 37 10.46 -6.01 -11.13
CA LYS A 37 11.30 -5.12 -10.33
C LYS A 37 10.49 -4.59 -9.15
N ARG A 38 11.06 -4.54 -7.95
CA ARG A 38 10.40 -4.07 -6.72
C ARG A 38 10.09 -2.58 -6.76
N GLU A 39 10.95 -1.80 -7.39
CA GLU A 39 10.76 -0.37 -7.56
C GLU A 39 10.94 -0.02 -9.03
N GLY A 40 9.89 0.49 -9.66
CA GLY A 40 9.90 0.82 -11.08
C GLY A 40 8.68 1.62 -11.49
N TYR A 41 8.83 2.35 -12.60
CA TYR A 41 7.81 3.27 -13.12
C TYR A 41 7.49 3.02 -14.58
N ARG A 42 8.09 1.97 -15.17
CA ARG A 42 7.86 1.55 -16.56
C ARG A 42 7.48 0.07 -16.60
N LYS A 43 6.64 -0.30 -17.55
CA LYS A 43 6.23 -1.70 -17.76
C LYS A 43 7.39 -2.63 -18.15
N THR A 44 8.50 -2.06 -18.61
CA THR A 44 9.71 -2.77 -19.05
C THR A 44 10.82 -2.80 -18.01
N ASP A 45 10.60 -2.22 -16.83
CA ASP A 45 11.61 -2.23 -15.78
C ASP A 45 11.82 -3.66 -15.29
N PHE A 46 13.10 -4.06 -15.22
CA PHE A 46 13.51 -5.41 -14.90
C PHE A 46 14.68 -5.41 -13.91
N SER A 47 14.65 -6.32 -12.94
CA SER A 47 15.74 -6.63 -12.03
C SER A 47 15.83 -8.16 -11.89
N LEU A 48 16.97 -8.71 -12.26
CA LEU A 48 17.19 -10.15 -12.16
C LEU A 48 17.07 -10.64 -10.72
N LYS A 49 17.64 -9.91 -9.78
CA LYS A 49 17.56 -10.24 -8.35
C LYS A 49 16.11 -10.27 -7.86
N ASP A 50 15.35 -9.20 -8.09
CA ASP A 50 13.97 -9.12 -7.62
C ASP A 50 13.08 -10.17 -8.27
N THR A 51 13.33 -10.45 -9.54
CA THR A 51 12.62 -11.49 -10.29
C THR A 51 12.91 -12.88 -9.72
N LEU A 52 14.18 -13.20 -9.47
CA LEU A 52 14.55 -14.49 -8.86
C LEU A 52 14.00 -14.62 -7.45
N ASP A 53 14.10 -13.59 -6.61
CA ASP A 53 13.54 -13.59 -5.26
C ASP A 53 12.03 -13.90 -5.29
N ALA A 54 11.30 -13.27 -6.22
CA ALA A 54 9.86 -13.49 -6.37
C ALA A 54 9.54 -14.89 -6.92
N LEU A 55 10.31 -15.43 -7.86
CA LEU A 55 10.06 -16.74 -8.48
C LEU A 55 10.51 -17.92 -7.61
N ILE A 56 11.48 -17.73 -6.71
CA ILE A 56 11.88 -18.74 -5.72
C ILE A 56 10.82 -18.89 -4.64
N PHE A 57 10.03 -17.83 -4.37
CA PHE A 57 9.02 -17.85 -3.33
C PHE A 57 7.81 -18.71 -3.73
N SER A 58 7.50 -19.73 -2.93
CA SER A 58 6.42 -20.69 -3.22
C SER A 58 5.03 -20.05 -3.36
N GLY A 59 4.77 -18.99 -2.57
CA GLY A 59 3.52 -18.26 -2.62
C GLY A 59 3.24 -17.63 -3.99
N THR A 60 4.28 -17.18 -4.71
CA THR A 60 4.12 -16.61 -6.06
C THR A 60 3.56 -17.64 -7.04
N TRP A 61 4.04 -18.88 -7.02
CA TRP A 61 3.55 -19.94 -7.89
C TRP A 61 2.11 -20.34 -7.54
N ARG A 62 1.79 -20.43 -6.25
CA ARG A 62 0.42 -20.72 -5.81
C ARG A 62 -0.56 -19.63 -6.24
N LEU A 63 -0.17 -18.35 -6.09
CA LEU A 63 -0.95 -17.23 -6.59
C LEU A 63 -1.17 -17.32 -8.11
N PHE A 64 -0.11 -17.60 -8.87
CA PHE A 64 -0.21 -17.71 -10.33
C PHE A 64 -1.09 -18.88 -10.76
N ILE A 65 -0.96 -20.04 -10.15
CA ILE A 65 -1.75 -21.22 -10.48
C ILE A 65 -3.22 -20.99 -10.16
N ASN A 66 -3.51 -20.42 -8.99
CA ASN A 66 -4.89 -20.17 -8.56
C ASN A 66 -5.60 -19.10 -9.40
N HIS A 67 -4.85 -18.10 -9.89
CA HIS A 67 -5.42 -16.93 -10.58
C HIS A 67 -4.89 -16.72 -12.00
N TRP A 68 -4.42 -17.76 -12.67
CA TRP A 68 -3.76 -17.63 -13.98
C TRP A 68 -4.64 -17.00 -15.06
N LYS A 69 -5.94 -17.34 -15.11
CA LYS A 69 -6.90 -16.76 -16.08
C LYS A 69 -7.05 -15.25 -15.87
N PHE A 70 -7.15 -14.85 -14.61
CA PHE A 70 -7.23 -13.44 -14.26
C PHE A 70 -5.93 -12.71 -14.63
N GLY A 71 -4.78 -13.24 -14.22
CA GLY A 71 -3.48 -12.66 -14.53
C GLY A 71 -3.26 -12.50 -16.03
N LEU A 72 -3.58 -13.52 -16.84
CA LEU A 72 -3.46 -13.43 -18.28
C LEU A 72 -4.35 -12.34 -18.90
N ASN A 73 -5.58 -12.18 -18.40
CA ASN A 73 -6.47 -11.12 -18.87
C ASN A 73 -5.97 -9.73 -18.49
N GLU A 74 -5.37 -9.58 -17.29
CA GLU A 74 -4.74 -8.32 -16.86
C GLU A 74 -3.56 -7.96 -17.76
N TYR A 75 -2.68 -8.92 -18.08
CA TYR A 75 -1.59 -8.71 -19.03
C TYR A 75 -2.10 -8.30 -20.40
N ARG A 76 -3.10 -9.00 -20.95
CA ARG A 76 -3.69 -8.65 -22.26
C ARG A 76 -4.24 -7.21 -22.25
N ARG A 77 -4.92 -6.79 -21.19
CA ARG A 77 -5.41 -5.41 -21.06
C ARG A 77 -4.29 -4.40 -20.88
N ALA A 78 -3.24 -4.74 -20.11
CA ALA A 78 -2.10 -3.86 -19.88
C ALA A 78 -1.33 -3.54 -21.18
N PHE A 79 -1.31 -4.46 -22.15
CA PHE A 79 -0.62 -4.27 -23.43
C PHE A 79 -1.54 -3.93 -24.61
N SER A 80 -2.86 -3.93 -24.41
CA SER A 80 -3.82 -3.62 -25.47
C SER A 80 -4.71 -2.43 -25.10
N LYS A 81 -4.41 -1.27 -25.70
CA LYS A 81 -5.22 -0.06 -25.54
C LYS A 81 -6.70 -0.27 -25.91
N ARG A 82 -6.97 -1.14 -26.90
CA ARG A 82 -8.35 -1.46 -27.32
C ARG A 82 -9.10 -2.26 -26.27
N LEU A 83 -8.47 -3.27 -25.67
CA LEU A 83 -9.06 -4.07 -24.60
C LEU A 83 -9.28 -3.23 -23.34
N PHE A 84 -8.33 -2.36 -23.01
CA PHE A 84 -8.44 -1.43 -21.90
C PHE A 84 -9.63 -0.46 -22.12
N LEU A 85 -9.75 0.13 -23.31
CA LEU A 85 -10.87 0.98 -23.66
C LEU A 85 -12.22 0.26 -23.52
N LYS A 86 -12.29 -1.02 -23.88
CA LYS A 86 -13.52 -1.83 -23.74
C LYS A 86 -13.99 -1.89 -22.29
N GLU A 87 -13.06 -2.03 -21.34
CA GLU A 87 -13.39 -2.01 -19.90
C GLU A 87 -13.84 -0.62 -19.43
N LEU A 88 -13.14 0.44 -19.85
CA LEU A 88 -13.52 1.82 -19.53
C LEU A 88 -14.92 2.19 -20.05
N ARG A 89 -15.28 1.69 -21.21
CA ARG A 89 -16.61 1.93 -21.81
C ARG A 89 -17.78 1.30 -21.05
N LYS A 90 -17.53 0.37 -20.15
CA LYS A 90 -18.56 -0.13 -19.23
C LYS A 90 -19.07 0.98 -18.29
N MET A 91 -18.20 1.95 -17.97
CA MET A 91 -18.52 3.08 -17.09
C MET A 91 -18.85 4.35 -17.90
N ILE A 92 -18.11 4.61 -18.97
CA ILE A 92 -18.28 5.79 -19.83
C ILE A 92 -18.34 5.33 -21.30
N PRO A 93 -19.54 5.00 -21.82
CA PRO A 93 -19.70 4.44 -23.15
C PRO A 93 -19.21 5.32 -24.31
N SER A 94 -19.22 6.64 -24.13
CA SER A 94 -18.84 7.62 -25.15
C SER A 94 -17.33 7.74 -25.39
N LEU A 95 -16.48 7.14 -24.54
CA LEU A 95 -15.02 7.22 -24.69
C LEU A 95 -14.53 6.70 -26.04
N LYS A 96 -13.58 7.45 -26.61
CA LYS A 96 -12.88 7.09 -27.85
C LYS A 96 -11.44 6.70 -27.54
N ILE A 97 -10.82 5.98 -28.46
CA ILE A 97 -9.42 5.56 -28.31
C ILE A 97 -8.46 6.76 -28.32
N THR A 98 -8.86 7.86 -28.94
CA THR A 98 -8.14 9.13 -28.97
C THR A 98 -8.09 9.83 -27.60
N ASP A 99 -9.09 9.58 -26.77
CA ASP A 99 -9.22 10.23 -25.46
C ASP A 99 -8.27 9.63 -24.42
N ILE A 100 -7.67 8.48 -24.74
CA ILE A 100 -6.77 7.76 -23.83
C ILE A 100 -5.31 8.00 -24.26
N LYS A 101 -4.48 8.45 -23.31
CA LYS A 101 -3.04 8.58 -23.47
C LYS A 101 -2.32 7.63 -22.51
N ALA A 102 -1.08 7.28 -22.82
CA ALA A 102 -0.25 6.54 -21.89
C ALA A 102 0.06 7.42 -20.67
N GLY A 103 -0.22 6.90 -19.47
CA GLY A 103 0.05 7.54 -18.21
C GLY A 103 1.26 6.93 -17.49
N ARG A 104 1.51 7.40 -16.28
CA ARG A 104 2.53 6.84 -15.40
C ARG A 104 2.10 5.46 -14.91
N SER A 105 3.07 4.61 -14.63
CA SER A 105 2.86 3.37 -13.89
C SER A 105 3.64 3.43 -12.58
N GLY A 106 3.29 2.60 -11.64
CA GLY A 106 4.00 2.46 -10.37
C GLY A 106 3.90 1.04 -9.86
N VAL A 107 4.80 0.66 -8.99
CA VAL A 107 4.77 -0.63 -8.31
C VAL A 107 4.01 -0.47 -7.01
N ARG A 108 3.00 -1.32 -6.81
CA ARG A 108 2.32 -1.45 -5.52
C ARG A 108 3.00 -2.54 -4.73
N ALA A 109 3.52 -2.20 -3.56
CA ALA A 109 4.01 -3.19 -2.61
C ALA A 109 2.83 -4.05 -2.13
N MET A 110 2.99 -5.38 -2.26
CA MET A 110 2.03 -6.35 -1.75
C MET A 110 2.78 -7.45 -1.02
N ALA A 111 2.37 -7.74 0.20
CA ALA A 111 2.86 -8.90 0.92
C ALA A 111 2.09 -10.15 0.47
N LEU A 112 2.79 -11.25 0.37
CA LEU A 112 2.25 -12.54 -0.06
C LEU A 112 2.63 -13.63 0.95
N SER A 113 1.67 -14.44 1.36
CA SER A 113 1.94 -15.59 2.22
C SER A 113 2.50 -16.77 1.42
N HIS A 114 3.08 -17.75 2.11
CA HIS A 114 3.54 -18.98 1.48
C HIS A 114 2.41 -19.78 0.81
N GLU A 115 1.18 -19.62 1.27
CA GLU A 115 -0.03 -20.23 0.74
C GLU A 115 -0.54 -19.56 -0.55
N GLY A 116 0.07 -18.42 -0.94
CA GLY A 116 -0.32 -17.66 -2.12
C GLY A 116 -1.49 -16.69 -1.85
N VAL A 117 -1.75 -16.38 -0.57
CA VAL A 117 -2.76 -15.41 -0.17
C VAL A 117 -2.11 -14.04 -0.07
N VAL A 118 -2.73 -13.03 -0.69
CA VAL A 118 -2.31 -11.64 -0.58
C VAL A 118 -2.64 -11.13 0.81
N ILE A 119 -1.65 -10.55 1.49
CA ILE A 119 -1.83 -9.92 2.79
C ILE A 119 -2.13 -8.45 2.52
N ASP A 120 -3.38 -8.05 2.70
CA ASP A 120 -3.90 -6.70 2.44
C ASP A 120 -4.01 -5.85 3.69
N ASP A 121 -3.55 -6.35 4.83
CA ASP A 121 -3.53 -5.67 6.12
C ASP A 121 -2.10 -5.42 6.60
N PHE A 122 -1.98 -4.66 7.70
CA PHE A 122 -0.71 -4.38 8.35
C PHE A 122 -0.11 -5.65 8.93
N LYS A 123 1.18 -5.87 8.69
CA LYS A 123 1.93 -6.94 9.31
C LYS A 123 2.98 -6.35 10.24
N ILE A 124 2.67 -6.35 11.52
CA ILE A 124 3.55 -5.87 12.58
C ILE A 124 4.10 -7.07 13.34
N MET A 125 5.40 -7.12 13.55
CA MET A 125 6.07 -8.20 14.29
C MET A 125 7.00 -7.65 15.36
N LYS A 126 6.98 -8.30 16.52
CA LYS A 126 7.92 -8.04 17.62
C LYS A 126 9.08 -9.02 17.54
N ASN A 127 10.30 -8.51 17.68
CA ASN A 127 11.50 -9.33 17.87
C ASN A 127 12.37 -8.70 18.94
N LYS A 128 12.50 -9.40 20.10
CA LYS A 128 13.28 -8.93 21.26
C LYS A 128 12.89 -7.50 21.67
N LYS A 129 13.68 -6.51 21.28
CA LYS A 129 13.50 -5.08 21.61
C LYS A 129 12.99 -4.26 20.40
N ASN A 130 12.68 -4.90 19.28
CA ASN A 130 12.32 -4.22 18.03
C ASN A 130 10.89 -4.51 17.64
N ILE A 131 10.22 -3.52 17.06
CA ILE A 131 8.97 -3.66 16.34
C ILE A 131 9.26 -3.46 14.84
N HIS A 132 8.82 -4.40 14.04
CA HIS A 132 8.98 -4.35 12.58
C HIS A 132 7.60 -4.20 11.94
N VAL A 133 7.40 -3.12 11.19
CA VAL A 133 6.23 -2.94 10.34
C VAL A 133 6.59 -3.46 8.95
N LEU A 134 6.21 -4.71 8.66
CA LEU A 134 6.63 -5.41 7.45
C LEU A 134 5.74 -5.11 6.24
N ASN A 135 4.51 -4.71 6.47
CA ASN A 135 3.56 -4.36 5.43
C ASN A 135 2.70 -3.18 5.90
N ALA A 136 2.63 -2.14 5.07
CA ALA A 136 1.79 -0.97 5.28
C ALA A 136 1.05 -0.64 3.96
N PRO A 137 -0.03 -1.38 3.66
CA PRO A 137 -0.72 -1.24 2.39
C PRO A 137 -1.43 0.13 2.28
N SER A 138 -1.73 0.53 1.03
CA SER A 138 -2.57 1.71 0.78
C SER A 138 -3.96 1.51 1.43
N PRO A 139 -4.50 2.51 2.13
CA PRO A 139 -4.20 3.96 2.09
C PRO A 139 -3.25 4.48 3.19
N ALA A 140 -2.12 3.85 3.42
CA ALA A 140 -1.21 4.14 4.54
C ALA A 140 -0.86 5.64 4.69
N ALA A 141 -0.61 6.35 3.58
CA ALA A 141 -0.25 7.78 3.65
C ALA A 141 -1.38 8.65 4.20
N THR A 142 -2.62 8.40 3.81
CA THR A 142 -3.79 9.18 4.25
C THR A 142 -4.31 8.76 5.63
N ALA A 143 -4.04 7.53 6.04
CA ALA A 143 -4.41 6.96 7.34
C ALA A 143 -3.23 6.96 8.33
N CYS A 144 -2.14 7.68 8.05
CA CYS A 144 -0.88 7.60 8.79
C CYS A 144 -1.02 7.90 10.29
N LEU A 145 -1.92 8.80 10.69
CA LEU A 145 -2.16 9.11 12.11
C LEU A 145 -2.79 7.92 12.85
N SER A 146 -3.84 7.33 12.30
CA SER A 146 -4.48 6.14 12.89
C SER A 146 -3.53 4.93 12.91
N ILE A 147 -2.68 4.80 11.90
CA ILE A 147 -1.66 3.76 11.85
C ILE A 147 -0.59 3.97 12.94
N ALA A 148 -0.18 5.23 13.13
CA ALA A 148 0.75 5.57 14.20
C ALA A 148 0.18 5.22 15.58
N ASP A 149 -1.10 5.51 15.82
CA ASP A 149 -1.79 5.15 17.07
C ASP A 149 -1.77 3.64 17.31
N GLU A 150 -2.08 2.84 16.29
CA GLU A 150 -2.04 1.37 16.39
C GLU A 150 -0.62 0.84 16.63
N ILE A 151 0.40 1.40 15.97
CA ILE A 151 1.80 1.03 16.21
C ILE A 151 2.23 1.38 17.63
N VAL A 152 1.85 2.56 18.13
CA VAL A 152 2.16 3.00 19.49
C VAL A 152 1.49 2.08 20.50
N LYS A 153 0.21 1.78 20.31
CA LYS A 153 -0.54 0.85 21.16
C LYS A 153 0.12 -0.52 21.19
N TYR A 154 0.39 -1.11 20.04
CA TYR A 154 1.07 -2.41 19.94
C TYR A 154 2.45 -2.41 20.63
N THR A 155 3.21 -1.31 20.47
CA THR A 155 4.52 -1.13 21.10
C THR A 155 4.40 -1.05 22.62
N SER A 156 3.45 -0.25 23.12
CA SER A 156 3.20 -0.08 24.56
C SER A 156 2.82 -1.40 25.22
N GLU A 157 1.91 -2.16 24.61
CA GLU A 157 1.49 -3.47 25.09
C GLU A 157 2.64 -4.50 25.01
N SER A 158 3.40 -4.47 23.90
CA SER A 158 4.50 -5.42 23.68
C SER A 158 5.66 -5.27 24.63
N PHE A 159 5.92 -4.07 25.13
CA PHE A 159 7.07 -3.76 26.00
C PHE A 159 6.68 -3.27 27.40
N ASP A 160 5.40 -3.36 27.77
CA ASP A 160 4.83 -2.87 29.04
C ASP A 160 5.20 -1.39 29.32
N LEU A 161 5.05 -0.55 28.29
CA LEU A 161 5.39 0.87 28.37
C LEU A 161 4.17 1.69 28.82
N LYS A 162 3.81 1.59 30.11
CA LYS A 162 2.61 2.24 30.69
C LYS A 162 2.56 3.75 30.46
N TYR A 163 3.71 4.41 30.40
CA TYR A 163 3.78 5.87 30.23
C TYR A 163 3.35 6.37 28.84
N LEU A 164 3.59 5.59 27.79
CA LEU A 164 3.17 5.97 26.44
C LEU A 164 1.64 5.90 26.25
N TYR A 165 0.97 5.04 27.00
CA TYR A 165 -0.50 4.92 26.94
C TYR A 165 -1.21 6.11 27.60
N MET A 166 -0.66 6.63 28.71
CA MET A 166 -1.22 7.77 29.42
C MET A 166 -1.18 9.08 28.60
N ILE A 167 -0.16 9.25 27.76
CA ILE A 167 -0.07 10.44 26.88
C ILE A 167 -1.20 10.45 25.85
N ASN A 168 -1.68 9.28 25.42
CA ASN A 168 -2.77 9.18 24.45
C ASN A 168 -4.17 9.41 25.06
N GLU A 169 -4.37 9.07 26.34
CA GLU A 169 -5.67 9.28 27.02
C GLU A 169 -5.88 10.74 27.47
N GLU A 170 -4.79 11.44 27.86
CA GLU A 170 -4.87 12.84 28.28
C GLU A 170 -4.85 13.85 27.12
N CYS A 171 -4.49 13.41 25.90
CA CYS A 171 -4.47 14.31 24.75
C CYS A 171 -5.85 14.42 24.11
N ASP A 172 -6.69 15.27 24.69
CA ASP A 172 -7.94 15.70 24.07
C ASP A 172 -7.65 16.24 22.66
N LYS A 173 -8.46 15.81 21.68
CA LYS A 173 -8.32 16.15 20.25
C LYS A 173 -8.28 17.65 19.95
N SER A 174 -8.65 18.50 20.92
CA SER A 174 -8.57 19.97 20.83
C SER A 174 -7.17 20.54 21.07
N SER A 175 -6.27 19.80 21.70
CA SER A 175 -4.91 20.25 22.03
C SER A 175 -3.84 19.86 21.01
N LEU A 176 -4.17 19.09 19.99
CA LEU A 176 -3.24 18.66 18.93
C LEU A 176 -2.58 19.84 18.20
N PHE A 177 -3.25 20.96 18.08
CA PHE A 177 -2.72 22.17 17.44
C PHE A 177 -1.71 22.93 18.33
N SER A 178 -1.86 22.88 19.66
CA SER A 178 -0.91 23.48 20.58
C SER A 178 0.35 22.61 20.77
N LEU A 179 0.21 21.31 20.64
CA LEU A 179 1.30 20.33 20.70
C LEU A 179 2.24 20.41 19.50
N PHE A 180 1.76 20.77 18.32
CA PHE A 180 2.65 20.99 17.16
C PHE A 180 3.69 22.08 17.41
N ASN A 181 3.37 23.09 18.20
CA ASN A 181 4.31 24.15 18.59
C ASN A 181 5.21 23.77 19.77
N SER A 182 4.85 22.78 20.58
CA SER A 182 5.61 22.25 21.72
C SER A 182 6.58 21.10 21.34
N PHE A 183 6.57 20.65 20.10
CA PHE A 183 7.27 19.45 19.62
C PHE A 183 8.80 19.46 19.77
N SER A 184 9.41 20.62 20.00
CA SER A 184 10.86 20.74 20.18
C SER A 184 11.38 20.10 21.49
N ALA A 185 10.61 20.21 22.57
CA ALA A 185 11.04 19.69 23.88
C ALA A 185 10.69 18.19 24.05
N THR A 186 9.50 17.78 23.59
CA THR A 186 9.01 16.40 23.72
C THR A 186 9.76 15.44 22.78
N ARG A 187 10.21 15.90 21.63
CA ARG A 187 11.06 15.12 20.71
C ARG A 187 12.38 14.71 21.36
N LYS A 188 12.99 15.56 22.19
CA LYS A 188 14.21 15.23 22.95
C LYS A 188 13.95 14.19 24.03
N ALA A 189 12.86 14.30 24.76
CA ALA A 189 12.49 13.35 25.82
C ALA A 189 12.11 11.97 25.22
N LEU A 190 11.38 11.93 24.12
CA LEU A 190 11.01 10.69 23.43
C LEU A 190 12.24 9.99 22.83
N LEU A 191 13.15 10.73 22.20
CA LEU A 191 14.41 10.20 21.68
C LEU A 191 15.33 9.69 22.80
N LEU A 192 15.36 10.32 23.96
CA LEU A 192 16.14 9.86 25.12
C LEU A 192 15.53 8.61 25.77
N ALA A 193 14.22 8.51 25.85
CA ALA A 193 13.53 7.31 26.36
C ALA A 193 13.65 6.12 25.39
N LEU A 194 13.63 6.38 24.09
CA LEU A 194 13.77 5.36 23.06
C LEU A 194 15.22 4.93 22.82
N SER A 195 16.19 5.84 22.92
CA SER A 195 17.62 5.51 22.72
C SER A 195 18.20 4.61 23.79
N SER A 196 17.63 4.59 24.99
CA SER A 196 18.09 3.72 26.07
C SER A 196 17.51 2.30 26.02
N LYS A 197 16.45 2.04 25.26
CA LYS A 197 15.73 0.75 25.26
C LYS A 197 15.27 0.22 23.89
N LEU A 198 15.26 1.01 22.84
CA LEU A 198 14.68 0.60 21.56
C LEU A 198 15.48 1.14 20.37
N GLU A 199 15.89 0.26 19.45
CA GLU A 199 16.26 0.63 18.07
C GLU A 199 15.02 0.46 17.19
N LEU A 200 14.50 1.57 16.65
CA LEU A 200 13.42 1.58 15.69
C LEU A 200 14.04 1.57 14.30
N LEU A 201 13.94 0.45 13.59
CA LEU A 201 14.25 0.35 12.16
C LEU A 201 12.94 0.47 11.38
N ILE A 202 12.82 1.57 10.66
CA ILE A 202 11.77 1.81 9.64
C ILE A 202 12.25 1.24 8.32
#